data_186488f475ce66276fcbf0f3c24f19ad
#
_entry.id   186488f475ce66276fcbf0f3c24f19ad
#
_cell.length_a   1.000
_cell.length_b   1.000
_cell.length_c   1.000
_cell.angle_alpha   90.00
_cell.angle_beta   90.00
_cell.angle_gamma   90.00
#
_symmetry.space_group_name_H-M   'P 1'
#
loop_
_entity.id
_entity.type
_entity.pdbx_description
1 polymer ?
#
loop_
_entity_poly.entity_id
_entity_poly.type
_entity_poly.pdbx_seq_one_letter_code
_entity_poly.pdbx_strand_id
1 'polypeptide(L)'
;MSAWTVERLGAVESIRDLAHRYTHLVDEARLEEVADLFAHAVYGQCDGTGTPVGAVRDCDPAGVLEACRSFIRMHGTPPRPRTKHVVTNLRVDVADDCRSATSLSYFTVLQATDALPLQPILTGRYFDAFAVRDGEWMFTQRLTCIDLVGNLSEHAQRTL
;
A
#
# COMPACT_ATOMS: atom_id res chain seq x y z
N MET A 1 -15.99 -15.00 18.06
CA MET A 1 -14.94 -13.95 18.16
C MET A 1 -13.79 -14.55 18.94
N SER A 2 -12.62 -14.65 18.34
CA SER A 2 -11.42 -15.11 19.06
C SER A 2 -11.04 -14.09 20.13
N ALA A 3 -10.60 -14.56 21.30
CA ALA A 3 -10.25 -13.66 22.41
C ALA A 3 -9.04 -12.80 22.07
N TRP A 4 -9.02 -11.57 22.56
CA TRP A 4 -7.86 -10.68 22.47
C TRP A 4 -6.75 -11.21 23.41
N THR A 5 -5.65 -11.63 22.84
CA THR A 5 -4.44 -12.04 23.55
C THR A 5 -3.33 -11.02 23.29
N VAL A 6 -2.28 -11.01 24.14
CA VAL A 6 -1.10 -10.15 23.94
C VAL A 6 -0.44 -10.44 22.58
N GLU A 7 -0.36 -11.71 22.20
CA GLU A 7 0.19 -12.13 20.91
C GLU A 7 -0.62 -11.58 19.73
N ARG A 8 -1.94 -11.70 19.78
CA ARG A 8 -2.85 -11.15 18.76
C ARG A 8 -2.75 -9.62 18.68
N LEU A 9 -2.67 -8.92 19.80
CA LEU A 9 -2.46 -7.48 19.85
C LEU A 9 -1.12 -7.11 19.20
N GLY A 10 -0.05 -7.83 19.52
CA GLY A 10 1.27 -7.63 18.90
C GLY A 10 1.24 -7.84 17.39
N ALA A 11 0.53 -8.86 16.91
CA ALA A 11 0.33 -9.10 15.48
C ALA A 11 -0.38 -7.91 14.79
N VAL A 12 -1.47 -7.42 15.39
CA VAL A 12 -2.23 -6.27 14.85
C VAL A 12 -1.36 -5.03 14.76
N GLU A 13 -0.54 -4.72 15.79
CA GLU A 13 0.35 -3.56 15.77
C GLU A 13 1.49 -3.71 14.74
N SER A 14 2.07 -4.90 14.60
CA SER A 14 3.09 -5.16 13.56
C SER A 14 2.53 -4.98 12.15
N ILE A 15 1.31 -5.46 11.90
CA ILE A 15 0.62 -5.31 10.62
C ILE A 15 0.28 -3.84 10.34
N ARG A 16 -0.16 -3.10 11.37
CA ARG A 16 -0.41 -1.66 11.27
C ARG A 16 0.86 -0.89 10.89
N ASP A 17 1.98 -1.21 11.53
CA ASP A 17 3.28 -0.61 11.22
C ASP A 17 3.69 -0.87 9.76
N LEU A 18 3.56 -2.10 9.28
CA LEU A 18 3.83 -2.45 7.89
C LEU A 18 2.96 -1.64 6.90
N ALA A 19 1.66 -1.53 7.19
CA ALA A 19 0.74 -0.79 6.33
C ALA A 19 1.12 0.70 6.24
N HIS A 20 1.53 1.31 7.37
CA HIS A 20 1.97 2.70 7.43
C HIS A 20 3.37 2.88 6.83
N ARG A 21 4.29 1.96 7.06
CA ARG A 21 5.65 1.99 6.49
C ARG A 21 5.62 2.09 4.97
N TYR A 22 4.76 1.30 4.31
CA TYR A 22 4.57 1.40 2.86
C TYR A 22 4.25 2.83 2.42
N THR A 23 3.31 3.49 3.07
CA THR A 23 2.88 4.84 2.68
C THR A 23 3.96 5.90 2.93
N HIS A 24 4.69 5.80 4.03
CA HIS A 24 5.85 6.66 4.28
C HIS A 24 6.92 6.50 3.21
N LEU A 25 7.25 5.26 2.83
CA LEU A 25 8.27 5.00 1.81
C LEU A 25 7.86 5.58 0.44
N VAL A 26 6.60 5.44 0.04
CA VAL A 26 6.09 6.04 -1.20
C VAL A 26 6.20 7.57 -1.16
N ASP A 27 5.71 8.20 -0.09
CA ASP A 27 5.72 9.66 0.06
C ASP A 27 7.14 10.25 0.12
N GLU A 28 8.09 9.47 0.61
CA GLU A 28 9.52 9.81 0.67
C GLU A 28 10.30 9.46 -0.60
N ALA A 29 9.64 8.92 -1.63
CA ALA A 29 10.27 8.45 -2.87
C ALA A 29 11.32 7.35 -2.67
N ARG A 30 11.19 6.54 -1.63
CA ARG A 30 12.06 5.39 -1.32
C ARG A 30 11.52 4.14 -2.00
N LEU A 31 11.42 4.19 -3.33
CA LEU A 31 10.68 3.19 -4.12
C LEU A 31 11.36 1.83 -4.15
N GLU A 32 12.68 1.77 -3.99
CA GLU A 32 13.41 0.50 -3.83
C GLU A 32 12.96 -0.23 -2.58
N GLU A 33 12.83 0.49 -1.46
CA GLU A 33 12.37 -0.11 -0.20
C GLU A 33 10.87 -0.45 -0.23
N VAL A 34 10.08 0.28 -1.03
CA VAL A 34 8.70 -0.15 -1.34
C VAL A 34 8.70 -1.50 -2.04
N ALA A 35 9.55 -1.68 -3.07
CA ALA A 35 9.66 -2.93 -3.80
C ALA A 35 10.09 -4.10 -2.89
N ASP A 36 11.04 -3.86 -1.99
CA ASP A 36 11.53 -4.86 -1.03
C ASP A 36 10.43 -5.38 -0.09
N LEU A 37 9.45 -4.55 0.27
CA LEU A 37 8.29 -5.00 1.06
C LEU A 37 7.49 -6.12 0.38
N PHE A 38 7.57 -6.22 -0.94
CA PHE A 38 6.82 -7.18 -1.76
C PHE A 38 7.69 -8.26 -2.38
N ALA A 39 8.93 -8.43 -1.91
CA ALA A 39 9.85 -9.47 -2.42
C ALA A 39 9.26 -10.90 -2.33
N HIS A 40 8.31 -11.13 -1.42
CA HIS A 40 7.64 -12.41 -1.19
C HIS A 40 6.11 -12.29 -1.26
N ALA A 41 5.61 -11.34 -2.04
CA ALA A 41 4.20 -11.00 -2.04
C ALA A 41 3.65 -10.78 -3.45
N VAL A 42 2.35 -10.96 -3.59
CA VAL A 42 1.58 -10.50 -4.74
C VAL A 42 1.31 -9.00 -4.59
N TYR A 43 1.67 -8.21 -5.61
CA TYR A 43 1.39 -6.78 -5.67
C TYR A 43 0.63 -6.44 -6.95
N GLY A 44 -0.48 -5.71 -6.85
CA GLY A 44 -1.27 -5.38 -8.02
C GLY A 44 -2.50 -4.53 -7.73
N GLN A 45 -3.40 -4.50 -8.70
CA GLN A 45 -4.71 -3.86 -8.57
C GLN A 45 -5.81 -4.92 -8.46
N CYS A 46 -6.95 -4.53 -7.91
CA CYS A 46 -8.14 -5.36 -7.85
C CYS A 46 -9.42 -4.54 -8.11
N ASP A 47 -10.49 -5.27 -8.36
CA ASP A 47 -11.84 -4.71 -8.40
C ASP A 47 -12.38 -4.45 -6.99
N GLY A 48 -13.62 -3.96 -6.90
CA GLY A 48 -14.28 -3.66 -5.63
C GLY A 48 -14.52 -4.86 -4.71
N THR A 49 -14.30 -6.09 -5.18
CA THR A 49 -14.43 -7.33 -4.39
C THR A 49 -13.09 -7.85 -3.86
N GLY A 50 -11.97 -7.26 -4.29
CA GLY A 50 -10.63 -7.74 -3.98
C GLY A 50 -10.11 -8.79 -4.98
N THR A 51 -10.81 -8.97 -6.12
CA THR A 51 -10.35 -9.86 -7.19
C THR A 51 -9.28 -9.14 -8.03
N PRO A 52 -8.09 -9.73 -8.24
CA PRO A 52 -7.04 -9.11 -9.05
C PRO A 52 -7.53 -8.74 -10.46
N VAL A 53 -7.13 -7.55 -10.93
CA VAL A 53 -7.39 -7.09 -12.30
C VAL A 53 -6.09 -6.62 -12.96
N GLY A 54 -5.95 -6.90 -14.25
CA GLY A 54 -4.72 -6.56 -14.99
C GLY A 54 -3.50 -7.37 -14.55
N ALA A 55 -2.32 -6.79 -14.75
CA ALA A 55 -1.07 -7.44 -14.42
C ALA A 55 -0.77 -7.35 -12.91
N VAL A 56 -0.51 -8.49 -12.29
CA VAL A 56 0.02 -8.57 -10.92
C VAL A 56 1.52 -8.87 -10.97
N ARG A 57 2.23 -8.47 -9.91
CA ARG A 57 3.64 -8.80 -9.65
C ARG A 57 3.67 -9.83 -8.55
N ASP A 58 4.11 -11.04 -8.83
CA ASP A 58 4.18 -12.14 -7.87
C ASP A 58 5.64 -12.40 -7.52
N CYS A 59 6.01 -12.07 -6.27
CA CYS A 59 7.40 -12.15 -5.79
C CYS A 59 8.41 -11.49 -6.76
N ASP A 60 8.00 -10.33 -7.33
CA ASP A 60 8.76 -9.60 -8.35
C ASP A 60 9.02 -8.15 -7.92
N PRO A 61 10.00 -7.91 -7.03
CA PRO A 61 10.31 -6.56 -6.57
C PRO A 61 10.77 -5.63 -7.71
N ALA A 62 11.44 -6.15 -8.73
CA ALA A 62 11.86 -5.35 -9.88
C ALA A 62 10.64 -4.83 -10.67
N GLY A 63 9.65 -5.68 -10.88
CA GLY A 63 8.38 -5.29 -11.51
C GLY A 63 7.55 -4.34 -10.65
N VAL A 64 7.58 -4.47 -9.33
CA VAL A 64 6.96 -3.49 -8.41
C VAL A 64 7.63 -2.13 -8.54
N LEU A 65 8.96 -2.08 -8.51
CA LEU A 65 9.73 -0.85 -8.66
C LEU A 65 9.43 -0.16 -9.99
N GLU A 66 9.42 -0.91 -11.08
CA GLU A 66 9.08 -0.42 -12.41
C GLU A 66 7.65 0.16 -12.44
N ALA A 67 6.68 -0.56 -11.88
CA ALA A 67 5.30 -0.10 -11.79
C ALA A 67 5.19 1.24 -11.05
N CYS A 68 5.86 1.38 -9.89
CA CYS A 68 5.89 2.62 -9.13
C CYS A 68 6.53 3.76 -9.93
N ARG A 69 7.70 3.54 -10.51
CA ARG A 69 8.45 4.54 -11.28
C ARG A 69 7.71 5.00 -12.54
N SER A 70 7.01 4.09 -13.20
CA SER A 70 6.25 4.41 -14.42
C SER A 70 4.94 5.15 -14.15
N PHE A 71 4.43 5.09 -12.93
CA PHE A 71 3.16 5.72 -12.56
C PHE A 71 3.36 7.03 -11.80
N ILE A 72 4.24 7.06 -10.80
CA ILE A 72 4.38 8.20 -9.88
C ILE A 72 5.26 9.29 -10.50
N ARG A 73 4.68 10.49 -10.66
CA ARG A 73 5.42 11.68 -11.08
C ARG A 73 6.17 12.28 -9.90
N MET A 74 7.43 12.61 -10.12
CA MET A 74 8.31 13.27 -9.14
C MET A 74 8.45 14.75 -9.41
N HIS A 75 8.58 15.55 -8.34
CA HIS A 75 8.66 17.01 -8.37
C HIS A 75 9.83 17.50 -7.52
N GLY A 76 10.46 18.61 -7.95
CA GLY A 76 11.46 19.34 -7.17
C GLY A 76 12.83 18.68 -7.07
N THR A 77 13.66 19.25 -6.20
CA THR A 77 15.01 18.77 -5.91
C THR A 77 15.23 18.82 -4.39
N PRO A 78 15.42 17.68 -3.71
CA PRO A 78 15.39 16.32 -4.25
C PRO A 78 14.00 15.93 -4.77
N PRO A 79 13.93 14.97 -5.73
CA PRO A 79 12.66 14.57 -6.32
C PRO A 79 11.76 13.87 -5.29
N ARG A 80 10.47 14.30 -5.24
CA ARG A 80 9.44 13.76 -4.34
C ARG A 80 8.09 13.72 -5.06
N PRO A 81 7.19 12.79 -4.75
CA PRO A 81 5.85 12.76 -5.32
C PRO A 81 4.96 13.91 -4.84
N ARG A 82 5.37 14.63 -3.78
CA ARG A 82 4.60 15.71 -3.14
C ARG A 82 3.24 15.24 -2.61
N THR A 83 3.16 13.99 -2.19
CA THR A 83 1.95 13.34 -1.68
C THR A 83 1.98 13.14 -0.17
N LYS A 84 0.79 12.91 0.37
CA LYS A 84 0.56 12.34 1.70
C LYS A 84 -0.51 11.26 1.59
N HIS A 85 -0.12 10.02 1.88
CA HIS A 85 -1.05 8.91 2.00
C HIS A 85 -1.61 8.88 3.42
N VAL A 86 -2.93 8.86 3.52
CA VAL A 86 -3.65 8.70 4.79
C VAL A 86 -4.34 7.33 4.76
N VAL A 87 -3.92 6.42 5.65
CA VAL A 87 -4.57 5.11 5.81
C VAL A 87 -5.55 5.18 6.97
N THR A 88 -6.78 4.78 6.72
CA THR A 88 -7.86 4.82 7.71
C THR A 88 -8.67 3.53 7.68
N ASN A 89 -9.58 3.38 8.66
CA ASN A 89 -10.54 2.27 8.73
C ASN A 89 -9.86 0.90 8.63
N LEU A 90 -8.64 0.78 9.14
CA LEU A 90 -7.89 -0.46 9.11
C LEU A 90 -8.55 -1.51 10.00
N ARG A 91 -8.97 -2.60 9.39
CA ARG A 91 -9.45 -3.82 10.07
C ARG A 91 -8.46 -4.92 9.78
N VAL A 92 -7.97 -5.54 10.83
CA VAL A 92 -7.05 -6.69 10.74
C VAL A 92 -7.76 -7.91 11.29
N ASP A 93 -7.73 -9.00 10.53
CA ASP A 93 -8.23 -10.31 10.94
C ASP A 93 -7.05 -11.28 11.01
N VAL A 94 -6.63 -11.60 12.24
CA VAL A 94 -5.49 -12.46 12.54
C VAL A 94 -6.01 -13.89 12.72
N ALA A 95 -5.39 -14.86 12.06
CA ALA A 95 -5.71 -16.28 12.21
C ALA A 95 -5.49 -16.76 13.66
N ASP A 96 -6.10 -17.88 14.04
CA ASP A 96 -6.06 -18.37 15.43
C ASP A 96 -4.66 -18.79 15.87
N ASP A 97 -3.82 -19.21 14.94
CA ASP A 97 -2.41 -19.55 15.17
C ASP A 97 -1.48 -18.34 15.25
N CYS A 98 -2.00 -17.12 15.05
CA CYS A 98 -1.24 -15.87 14.99
C CYS A 98 -0.05 -15.90 14.00
N ARG A 99 -0.15 -16.66 12.90
CA ARG A 99 0.90 -16.78 11.89
C ARG A 99 0.53 -16.23 10.52
N SER A 100 -0.76 -15.96 10.31
CA SER A 100 -1.27 -15.30 9.11
C SER A 100 -2.37 -14.31 9.46
N ALA A 101 -2.58 -13.34 8.58
CA ALA A 101 -3.64 -12.35 8.75
C ALA A 101 -4.07 -11.77 7.39
N THR A 102 -5.25 -11.19 7.39
CA THR A 102 -5.71 -10.32 6.31
C THR A 102 -6.07 -8.95 6.85
N SER A 103 -6.04 -7.94 6.00
CA SER A 103 -6.59 -6.64 6.36
C SER A 103 -7.31 -5.97 5.20
N LEU A 104 -8.27 -5.14 5.57
CA LEU A 104 -8.93 -4.17 4.71
C LEU A 104 -8.74 -2.79 5.32
N SER A 105 -8.27 -1.85 4.51
CA SER A 105 -8.14 -0.45 4.92
C SER A 105 -8.58 0.49 3.80
N TYR A 106 -8.89 1.73 4.15
CA TYR A 106 -9.08 2.80 3.18
C TYR A 106 -7.80 3.63 3.09
N PHE A 107 -7.54 4.15 1.91
CA PHE A 107 -6.49 5.15 1.72
C PHE A 107 -7.02 6.38 1.00
N THR A 108 -6.42 7.51 1.32
CA THR A 108 -6.60 8.78 0.60
C THR A 108 -5.23 9.35 0.31
N VAL A 109 -5.00 9.73 -0.93
CA VAL A 109 -3.77 10.42 -1.35
C VAL A 109 -4.07 11.90 -1.48
N LEU A 110 -3.41 12.71 -0.68
CA LEU A 110 -3.38 14.16 -0.80
C LEU A 110 -2.16 14.56 -1.61
N GLN A 111 -2.29 15.58 -2.44
CA GLN A 111 -1.16 16.15 -3.18
C GLN A 111 -1.24 17.67 -3.22
N ALA A 112 -0.07 18.32 -3.17
CA ALA A 112 0.12 19.73 -3.47
C ALA A 112 1.40 19.92 -4.25
N THR A 113 1.36 20.67 -5.35
CA THR A 113 2.50 21.08 -6.17
C THR A 113 2.40 22.56 -6.49
N ASP A 114 3.36 23.12 -7.20
CA ASP A 114 3.29 24.51 -7.62
C ASP A 114 2.12 24.76 -8.61
N ALA A 115 1.69 23.70 -9.31
CA ALA A 115 0.60 23.75 -10.29
C ALA A 115 -0.75 23.21 -9.74
N LEU A 116 -0.74 22.57 -8.56
CA LEU A 116 -1.91 21.92 -7.97
C LEU A 116 -2.08 22.32 -6.51
N PRO A 117 -3.15 23.05 -6.12
CA PRO A 117 -3.45 23.32 -4.72
C PRO A 117 -3.67 22.02 -3.93
N LEU A 118 -3.41 22.05 -2.61
CA LEU A 118 -3.63 20.88 -1.74
C LEU A 118 -5.05 20.35 -1.88
N GLN A 119 -5.17 19.10 -2.31
CA GLN A 119 -6.43 18.40 -2.49
C GLN A 119 -6.28 16.88 -2.42
N PRO A 120 -7.37 16.14 -2.14
CA PRO A 120 -7.42 14.71 -2.41
C PRO A 120 -7.37 14.46 -3.92
N ILE A 121 -6.50 13.57 -4.35
CA ILE A 121 -6.34 13.22 -5.77
C ILE A 121 -6.80 11.80 -6.08
N LEU A 122 -6.81 10.92 -5.07
CA LEU A 122 -7.12 9.51 -5.22
C LEU A 122 -7.58 8.94 -3.89
N THR A 123 -8.57 8.07 -3.90
CA THR A 123 -8.93 7.27 -2.72
C THR A 123 -9.37 5.88 -3.12
N GLY A 124 -9.22 4.92 -2.21
CA GLY A 124 -9.57 3.54 -2.44
C GLY A 124 -9.36 2.66 -1.23
N ARG A 125 -9.16 1.38 -1.52
CA ARG A 125 -8.98 0.34 -0.51
C ARG A 125 -7.75 -0.49 -0.78
N TYR A 126 -7.10 -0.94 0.30
CA TYR A 126 -6.09 -1.99 0.25
C TYR A 126 -6.70 -3.29 0.75
N PHE A 127 -6.55 -4.35 -0.04
CA PHE A 127 -6.82 -5.74 0.33
C PHE A 127 -5.47 -6.43 0.54
N ASP A 128 -5.09 -6.57 1.80
CA ASP A 128 -3.77 -7.06 2.18
C ASP A 128 -3.85 -8.43 2.83
N ALA A 129 -2.81 -9.23 2.63
CA ALA A 129 -2.54 -10.45 3.37
C ALA A 129 -1.10 -10.45 3.89
N PHE A 130 -0.91 -11.13 5.02
CA PHE A 130 0.35 -11.16 5.75
C PHE A 130 0.62 -12.57 6.28
N ALA A 131 1.91 -12.88 6.45
CA ALA A 131 2.34 -14.07 7.17
C ALA A 131 3.61 -13.79 7.98
N VAL A 132 3.82 -14.60 9.02
CA VAL A 132 5.08 -14.61 9.76
C VAL A 132 6.10 -15.44 9.00
N ARG A 133 7.25 -14.83 8.67
CA ARG A 133 8.43 -15.45 8.09
C ARG A 133 9.64 -15.07 8.91
N ASP A 134 10.44 -16.03 9.31
CA ASP A 134 11.64 -15.84 10.13
C ASP A 134 11.39 -15.02 11.41
N GLY A 135 10.18 -15.16 11.99
CA GLY A 135 9.76 -14.46 13.19
C GLY A 135 9.19 -13.07 12.99
N GLU A 136 9.15 -12.56 11.75
CA GLU A 136 8.65 -11.23 11.42
C GLU A 136 7.39 -11.28 10.55
N TRP A 137 6.47 -10.33 10.76
CA TRP A 137 5.32 -10.14 9.90
C TRP A 137 5.74 -9.51 8.57
N MET A 138 5.30 -10.09 7.47
CA MET A 138 5.57 -9.60 6.10
C MET A 138 4.30 -9.61 5.27
N PHE A 139 4.24 -8.75 4.26
CA PHE A 139 3.22 -8.87 3.23
C PHE A 139 3.35 -10.20 2.48
N THR A 140 2.22 -10.82 2.22
CA THR A 140 2.07 -11.89 1.21
C THR A 140 1.21 -11.43 0.04
N GLN A 141 0.44 -10.35 0.24
CA GLN A 141 -0.34 -9.70 -0.81
C GLN A 141 -0.59 -8.23 -0.46
N ARG A 142 -0.58 -7.38 -1.47
CA ARG A 142 -1.25 -6.08 -1.50
C ARG A 142 -1.97 -5.88 -2.83
N LEU A 143 -3.28 -5.76 -2.78
CA LEU A 143 -4.09 -5.39 -3.93
C LEU A 143 -4.76 -4.04 -3.68
N THR A 144 -4.55 -3.11 -4.60
CA THR A 144 -5.09 -1.76 -4.53
C THR A 144 -6.37 -1.67 -5.36
N CYS A 145 -7.48 -1.41 -4.72
CA CYS A 145 -8.73 -1.05 -5.37
C CYS A 145 -8.86 0.47 -5.38
N ILE A 146 -8.96 1.07 -6.56
CA ILE A 146 -9.19 2.51 -6.71
C ILE A 146 -10.70 2.75 -6.76
N ASP A 147 -11.23 3.49 -5.79
CA ASP A 147 -12.67 3.74 -5.69
C ASP A 147 -13.07 5.09 -6.30
N LEU A 148 -12.33 6.17 -6.01
CA LEU A 148 -12.62 7.52 -6.48
C LEU A 148 -11.34 8.19 -6.98
N VAL A 149 -11.46 8.88 -8.12
CA VAL A 149 -10.35 9.57 -8.79
C VAL A 149 -10.65 11.05 -8.88
N GLY A 150 -9.73 11.87 -8.38
CA GLY A 150 -9.72 13.30 -8.53
C GLY A 150 -8.78 13.76 -9.64
N ASN A 151 -8.08 14.86 -9.42
CA ASN A 151 -7.13 15.40 -10.40
C ASN A 151 -5.75 14.72 -10.24
N LEU A 152 -5.39 13.86 -11.19
CA LEU A 152 -4.11 13.14 -11.24
C LEU A 152 -3.05 13.81 -12.13
N SER A 153 -3.30 15.00 -12.67
CA SER A 153 -2.41 15.64 -13.66
C SER A 153 -0.96 15.81 -13.17
N GLU A 154 -0.78 15.99 -11.87
CA GLU A 154 0.52 16.17 -11.24
C GLU A 154 1.06 14.89 -10.57
N HIS A 155 0.28 13.79 -10.59
CA HIS A 155 0.65 12.53 -9.95
C HIS A 155 0.94 11.41 -10.93
N ALA A 156 0.02 11.18 -11.87
CA ALA A 156 0.11 10.06 -12.79
C ALA A 156 0.90 10.43 -14.06
N GLN A 157 1.84 9.57 -14.45
CA GLN A 157 2.57 9.67 -15.73
C GLN A 157 1.86 8.93 -16.85
N ARG A 158 0.86 8.11 -16.53
CA ARG A 158 0.02 7.35 -17.48
C ARG A 158 -1.40 7.23 -16.93
N THR A 159 -2.34 6.91 -17.80
CA THR A 159 -3.74 6.64 -17.41
C THR A 159 -3.83 5.42 -16.49
N LEU A 160 -4.77 5.46 -15.55
CA LEU A 160 -5.15 4.35 -14.68
C LEU A 160 -5.81 3.22 -15.47
#